data_3de0cd8ffb3e19e00a7d1983071966a8
#
_entry.id   3de0cd8ffb3e19e00a7d1983071966a8
#
_cell.length_a   1.000
_cell.length_b   1.000
_cell.length_c   1.000
_cell.angle_alpha   90.00
_cell.angle_beta   90.00
_cell.angle_gamma   90.00
#
_symmetry.space_group_name_H-M   'P 1'
#
loop_
_entity.id
_entity.type
_entity.pdbx_description
1 polymer ?
#
loop_
_entity_poly.entity_id
_entity_poly.type
_entity_poly.pdbx_seq_one_letter_code
_entity_poly.pdbx_strand_id
1 'polypeptide(L)'
;NKLLRHAEMDVKVSVVSCIIEITRITAPNALYKDEQMKEIFQLILAAFENMSHVSTCSYKKVVSILDTIAKVKLCLVMLDLECDALVVEMFQSFLKMIRSNHPPAVLSAMETIMSLIINESEDISLDLLNSLFAIVRKANQNVSPILWTLEEQIITRINAQLEKIMAPT
;
A
#
# COMPACT_ATOMS: atom_id res chain seq x y z
N ASN A 1 20.44 10.69 -6.24
CA ASN A 1 20.21 9.58 -7.16
C ASN A 1 19.53 10.08 -8.44
N LYS A 2 20.29 10.29 -9.55
CA LYS A 2 19.77 10.89 -10.77
C LYS A 2 18.67 10.06 -11.45
N LEU A 3 18.72 8.74 -11.31
CA LEU A 3 17.76 7.81 -11.94
C LEU A 3 16.37 7.86 -11.27
N LEU A 4 16.31 8.05 -9.95
CA LEU A 4 15.03 8.20 -9.23
C LEU A 4 14.27 9.47 -9.64
N ARG A 5 15.00 10.49 -10.12
CA ARG A 5 14.45 11.79 -10.55
C ARG A 5 14.35 11.93 -12.07
N HIS A 6 14.36 10.80 -12.80
CA HIS A 6 14.23 10.82 -14.25
C HIS A 6 12.83 11.35 -14.65
N ALA A 7 12.73 12.05 -15.80
CA ALA A 7 11.46 12.60 -16.25
C ALA A 7 10.48 11.50 -16.72
N GLU A 8 10.99 10.47 -17.38
CA GLU A 8 10.20 9.37 -17.93
C GLU A 8 9.73 8.40 -16.87
N MET A 9 8.41 8.14 -16.78
CA MET A 9 7.81 7.24 -15.81
C MET A 9 8.29 5.79 -16.00
N ASP A 10 8.45 5.31 -17.22
CA ASP A 10 8.92 3.95 -17.51
C ASP A 10 10.33 3.69 -16.97
N VAL A 11 11.19 4.72 -16.97
CA VAL A 11 12.51 4.63 -16.34
C VAL A 11 12.38 4.56 -14.84
N LYS A 12 11.55 5.40 -14.23
CA LYS A 12 11.27 5.36 -12.78
C LYS A 12 10.76 3.99 -12.34
N VAL A 13 9.76 3.44 -13.02
CA VAL A 13 9.20 2.11 -12.74
C VAL A 13 10.27 1.03 -12.84
N SER A 14 11.14 1.10 -13.85
CA SER A 14 12.22 0.13 -14.02
C SER A 14 13.25 0.22 -12.87
N VAL A 15 13.60 1.43 -12.45
CA VAL A 15 14.51 1.68 -11.32
C VAL A 15 13.90 1.16 -10.01
N VAL A 16 12.63 1.47 -9.76
CA VAL A 16 11.92 0.97 -8.58
C VAL A 16 11.85 -0.55 -8.58
N SER A 17 11.55 -1.17 -9.72
CA SER A 17 11.54 -2.63 -9.85
C SER A 17 12.89 -3.25 -9.48
N CYS A 18 14.00 -2.67 -9.93
CA CYS A 18 15.35 -3.14 -9.56
C CYS A 18 15.62 -2.95 -8.06
N ILE A 19 15.25 -1.81 -7.48
CA ILE A 19 15.42 -1.53 -6.05
C ILE A 19 14.65 -2.53 -5.20
N ILE A 20 13.39 -2.78 -5.53
CA ILE A 20 12.52 -3.72 -4.82
C ILE A 20 13.10 -5.15 -4.87
N GLU A 21 13.60 -5.60 -6.04
CA GLU A 21 14.25 -6.90 -6.14
C GLU A 21 15.55 -6.99 -5.33
N ILE A 22 16.36 -5.94 -5.32
CA ILE A 22 17.55 -5.87 -4.48
C ILE A 22 17.14 -5.96 -3.00
N THR A 23 16.15 -5.20 -2.58
CA THR A 23 15.63 -5.24 -1.20
C THR A 23 15.12 -6.64 -0.83
N ARG A 24 14.42 -7.31 -1.74
CA ARG A 24 13.94 -8.69 -1.55
C ARG A 24 15.09 -9.69 -1.32
N ILE A 25 16.17 -9.57 -2.10
CA ILE A 25 17.33 -10.48 -2.02
C ILE A 25 18.14 -10.23 -0.76
N THR A 26 18.23 -8.99 -0.31
CA THR A 26 19.08 -8.58 0.81
C THR A 26 18.36 -8.56 2.16
N ALA A 27 17.03 -8.72 2.18
CA ALA A 27 16.27 -8.82 3.42
C ALA A 27 16.86 -9.88 4.37
N PRO A 28 16.98 -9.61 5.69
CA PRO A 28 16.44 -8.45 6.40
C PRO A 28 17.38 -7.23 6.48
N ASN A 29 18.48 -7.22 5.75
CA ASN A 29 19.46 -6.13 5.84
C ASN A 29 18.93 -4.86 5.18
N ALA A 30 18.89 -3.76 5.94
CA ALA A 30 18.52 -2.46 5.42
C ALA A 30 19.66 -1.88 4.56
N LEU A 31 19.45 -1.75 3.26
CA LEU A 31 20.44 -1.20 2.31
C LEU A 31 20.32 0.31 2.14
N TYR A 32 19.19 0.89 2.48
CA TYR A 32 18.87 2.29 2.25
C TYR A 32 18.63 2.99 3.58
N LYS A 33 19.03 4.26 3.64
CA LYS A 33 18.72 5.13 4.77
C LYS A 33 17.23 5.53 4.72
N ASP A 34 16.67 5.94 5.86
CA ASP A 34 15.27 6.28 6.02
C ASP A 34 14.76 7.26 4.97
N GLU A 35 15.49 8.35 4.72
CA GLU A 35 15.14 9.34 3.70
C GLU A 35 15.13 8.76 2.27
N GLN A 36 16.03 7.83 1.99
CA GLN A 36 16.06 7.15 0.70
C GLN A 36 14.88 6.18 0.55
N MET A 37 14.51 5.49 1.64
CA MET A 37 13.33 4.63 1.64
C MET A 37 12.05 5.43 1.44
N LYS A 38 11.92 6.61 2.05
CA LYS A 38 10.79 7.52 1.80
C LYS A 38 10.72 7.96 0.33
N GLU A 39 11.84 8.35 -0.29
CA GLU A 39 11.87 8.65 -1.74
C GLU A 39 11.45 7.43 -2.59
N ILE A 40 11.89 6.22 -2.22
CA ILE A 40 11.51 4.98 -2.93
C ILE A 40 10.01 4.73 -2.80
N PHE A 41 9.41 4.87 -1.61
CA PHE A 41 7.98 4.71 -1.42
C PHE A 41 7.16 5.73 -2.22
N GLN A 42 7.58 7.00 -2.28
CA GLN A 42 6.92 8.00 -3.13
C GLN A 42 6.91 7.59 -4.61
N LEU A 43 8.02 7.01 -5.10
CA LEU A 43 8.10 6.53 -6.47
C LEU A 43 7.26 5.28 -6.71
N ILE A 44 7.16 4.38 -5.72
CA ILE A 44 6.25 3.22 -5.77
C ILE A 44 4.81 3.70 -5.91
N LEU A 45 4.38 4.67 -5.11
CA LEU A 45 3.04 5.22 -5.18
C LEU A 45 2.75 5.89 -6.53
N ALA A 46 3.69 6.68 -7.03
CA ALA A 46 3.58 7.26 -8.37
C ALA A 46 3.49 6.19 -9.48
N ALA A 47 4.16 5.05 -9.31
CA ALA A 47 4.03 3.92 -10.23
C ALA A 47 2.64 3.27 -10.14
N PHE A 48 2.07 3.13 -8.95
CA PHE A 48 0.73 2.59 -8.76
C PHE A 48 -0.35 3.48 -9.36
N GLU A 49 -0.25 4.80 -9.27
CA GLU A 49 -1.19 5.73 -9.90
C GLU A 49 -1.28 5.54 -11.42
N ASN A 50 -0.19 5.09 -12.05
CA ASN A 50 -0.14 4.82 -13.48
C ASN A 50 -0.65 3.42 -13.88
N MET A 51 -1.12 2.59 -12.95
CA MET A 51 -1.70 1.27 -13.26
C MET A 51 -3.02 1.31 -14.04
N SER A 52 -3.66 2.45 -14.18
CA SER A 52 -4.91 2.62 -14.93
C SER A 52 -4.78 2.29 -16.43
N HIS A 53 -3.56 2.19 -16.96
CA HIS A 53 -3.28 1.83 -18.35
C HIS A 53 -2.76 0.40 -18.47
N VAL A 54 -3.67 -0.58 -18.48
CA VAL A 54 -3.42 -2.03 -18.46
C VAL A 54 -2.59 -2.55 -19.66
N SER A 55 -2.39 -1.75 -20.71
CA SER A 55 -1.78 -2.18 -21.97
C SER A 55 -0.28 -1.93 -22.08
N THR A 56 0.39 -1.40 -21.08
CA THR A 56 1.80 -1.00 -21.16
C THR A 56 2.75 -2.07 -20.61
N CYS A 57 3.98 -2.11 -21.14
CA CYS A 57 5.07 -2.93 -20.60
C CYS A 57 5.34 -2.60 -19.12
N SER A 58 5.11 -1.36 -18.72
CA SER A 58 5.21 -0.88 -17.36
C SER A 58 4.20 -1.51 -16.42
N TYR A 59 2.98 -1.86 -16.87
CA TYR A 59 1.97 -2.51 -16.06
C TYR A 59 2.49 -3.81 -15.42
N LYS A 60 3.13 -4.69 -16.21
CA LYS A 60 3.69 -5.94 -15.71
C LYS A 60 4.75 -5.73 -14.63
N LYS A 61 5.58 -4.68 -14.78
CA LYS A 61 6.59 -4.33 -13.78
C LYS A 61 5.94 -3.82 -12.50
N VAL A 62 4.91 -2.98 -12.59
CA VAL A 62 4.19 -2.47 -11.44
C VAL A 62 3.46 -3.60 -10.70
N VAL A 63 2.86 -4.55 -11.41
CA VAL A 63 2.27 -5.76 -10.81
C VAL A 63 3.33 -6.59 -10.07
N SER A 64 4.53 -6.74 -10.65
CA SER A 64 5.63 -7.45 -9.98
C SER A 64 6.12 -6.71 -8.74
N ILE A 65 6.20 -5.38 -8.77
CA ILE A 65 6.52 -4.54 -7.61
C ILE A 65 5.50 -4.77 -6.49
N LEU A 66 4.21 -4.69 -6.82
CA LEU A 66 3.10 -4.88 -5.89
C LEU A 66 3.15 -6.27 -5.22
N ASP A 67 3.31 -7.32 -6.03
CA ASP A 67 3.41 -8.70 -5.56
C ASP A 67 4.63 -8.90 -4.62
N THR A 68 5.78 -8.31 -4.97
CA THR A 68 6.98 -8.38 -4.14
C THR A 68 6.79 -7.66 -2.81
N ILE A 69 6.21 -6.45 -2.82
CA ILE A 69 5.92 -5.68 -1.59
C ILE A 69 5.01 -6.49 -0.65
N ALA A 70 3.97 -7.14 -1.19
CA ALA A 70 3.08 -7.98 -0.41
C ALA A 70 3.82 -9.19 0.21
N LYS A 71 4.64 -9.88 -0.59
CA LYS A 71 5.37 -11.09 -0.17
C LYS A 71 6.46 -10.83 0.88
N VAL A 72 7.25 -9.77 0.70
CA VAL A 72 8.32 -9.43 1.64
C VAL A 72 7.86 -8.49 2.76
N LYS A 73 6.57 -8.13 2.79
CA LYS A 73 5.96 -7.22 3.76
C LYS A 73 6.66 -5.85 3.84
N LEU A 74 7.18 -5.37 2.73
CA LEU A 74 7.93 -4.11 2.68
C LEU A 74 7.07 -2.90 3.10
N CYS A 75 5.75 -3.01 2.98
CA CYS A 75 4.80 -1.99 3.45
C CYS A 75 4.91 -1.71 4.96
N LEU A 76 5.39 -2.67 5.77
CA LEU A 76 5.57 -2.45 7.21
C LEU A 76 6.70 -1.46 7.51
N VAL A 77 7.71 -1.36 6.64
CA VAL A 77 8.76 -0.35 6.77
C VAL A 77 8.18 1.07 6.68
N MET A 78 7.04 1.28 6.01
CA MET A 78 6.36 2.58 6.00
C MET A 78 5.83 2.95 7.39
N LEU A 79 5.39 1.96 8.18
CA LEU A 79 4.96 2.17 9.57
C LEU A 79 6.17 2.48 10.46
N ASP A 80 7.25 1.70 10.34
CA ASP A 80 8.49 1.90 11.11
C ASP A 80 9.10 3.29 10.85
N LEU A 81 8.92 3.84 9.65
CA LEU A 81 9.40 5.16 9.24
C LEU A 81 8.40 6.30 9.50
N GLU A 82 7.27 6.01 10.15
CA GLU A 82 6.21 6.98 10.43
C GLU A 82 5.74 7.73 9.16
N CYS A 83 5.52 6.97 8.06
CA CYS A 83 5.12 7.51 6.76
C CYS A 83 3.60 7.56 6.59
N ASP A 84 2.84 8.02 7.59
CA ASP A 84 1.36 7.97 7.62
C ASP A 84 0.71 8.57 6.38
N ALA A 85 1.21 9.71 5.92
CA ALA A 85 0.70 10.37 4.71
C ALA A 85 0.83 9.46 3.46
N LEU A 86 1.95 8.76 3.31
CA LEU A 86 2.17 7.83 2.20
C LEU A 86 1.30 6.57 2.33
N VAL A 87 1.05 6.11 3.56
CA VAL A 87 0.11 5.01 3.84
C VAL A 87 -1.30 5.40 3.40
N VAL A 88 -1.78 6.58 3.77
CA VAL A 88 -3.10 7.11 3.37
C VAL A 88 -3.19 7.22 1.85
N GLU A 89 -2.18 7.78 1.19
CA GLU A 89 -2.11 7.91 -0.27
C GLU A 89 -2.16 6.55 -0.97
N MET A 90 -1.42 5.56 -0.46
CA MET A 90 -1.44 4.19 -0.97
C MET A 90 -2.84 3.56 -0.86
N PHE A 91 -3.49 3.68 0.29
CA PHE A 91 -4.86 3.20 0.46
C PHE A 91 -5.82 3.86 -0.51
N GLN A 92 -5.76 5.18 -0.66
CA GLN A 92 -6.61 5.91 -1.62
C GLN A 92 -6.38 5.43 -3.05
N SER A 93 -5.14 5.18 -3.43
CA SER A 93 -4.78 4.65 -4.75
C SER A 93 -5.34 3.24 -4.96
N PHE A 94 -5.13 2.32 -4.01
CA PHE A 94 -5.66 0.95 -4.08
C PHE A 94 -7.19 0.91 -4.11
N LEU A 95 -7.84 1.71 -3.30
CA LEU A 95 -9.30 1.78 -3.25
C LEU A 95 -9.92 2.32 -4.56
N LYS A 96 -9.20 3.18 -5.29
CA LYS A 96 -9.59 3.56 -6.67
C LYS A 96 -9.43 2.37 -7.63
N MET A 97 -8.33 1.63 -7.51
CA MET A 97 -8.00 0.51 -8.40
C MET A 97 -8.87 -0.73 -8.18
N ILE A 98 -9.31 -1.01 -6.95
CA ILE A 98 -10.23 -2.13 -6.64
C ILE A 98 -11.54 -2.02 -7.44
N ARG A 99 -11.94 -0.81 -7.82
CA ARG A 99 -13.12 -0.56 -8.66
C ARG A 99 -12.87 -0.76 -10.16
N SER A 100 -11.62 -0.91 -10.55
CA SER A 100 -11.21 -1.12 -11.94
C SER A 100 -11.08 -2.62 -12.22
N ASN A 101 -11.14 -3.00 -13.49
CA ASN A 101 -11.06 -4.41 -13.88
C ASN A 101 -9.60 -4.90 -13.88
N HIS A 102 -9.07 -5.22 -12.70
CA HIS A 102 -7.75 -5.82 -12.55
C HIS A 102 -7.82 -7.33 -12.34
N PRO A 103 -6.76 -8.08 -12.70
CA PRO A 103 -6.67 -9.50 -12.42
C PRO A 103 -6.80 -9.81 -10.91
N PRO A 104 -7.42 -10.95 -10.52
CA PRO A 104 -7.60 -11.32 -9.12
C PRO A 104 -6.30 -11.31 -8.29
N ALA A 105 -5.17 -11.71 -8.90
CA ALA A 105 -3.87 -11.70 -8.23
C ALA A 105 -3.42 -10.28 -7.82
N VAL A 106 -3.73 -9.26 -8.63
CA VAL A 106 -3.43 -7.85 -8.32
C VAL A 106 -4.27 -7.38 -7.16
N LEU A 107 -5.57 -7.69 -7.19
CA LEU A 107 -6.50 -7.33 -6.12
C LEU A 107 -6.13 -8.01 -4.79
N SER A 108 -5.73 -9.28 -4.84
CA SER A 108 -5.27 -10.03 -3.66
C SER A 108 -3.98 -9.46 -3.06
N ALA A 109 -3.05 -9.00 -3.89
CA ALA A 109 -1.84 -8.34 -3.40
C ALA A 109 -2.15 -7.01 -2.70
N MET A 110 -3.06 -6.20 -3.26
CA MET A 110 -3.53 -4.96 -2.63
C MET A 110 -4.20 -5.23 -1.28
N GLU A 111 -5.11 -6.22 -1.24
CA GLU A 111 -5.78 -6.65 0.00
C GLU A 111 -4.77 -7.07 1.06
N THR A 112 -3.77 -7.88 0.68
CA THR A 112 -2.72 -8.34 1.58
C THR A 112 -1.95 -7.16 2.18
N ILE A 113 -1.54 -6.18 1.36
CA ILE A 113 -0.80 -5.00 1.84
C ILE A 113 -1.65 -4.17 2.80
N MET A 114 -2.91 -3.89 2.44
CA MET A 114 -3.82 -3.11 3.28
C MET A 114 -4.10 -3.82 4.60
N SER A 115 -4.35 -5.14 4.57
CA SER A 115 -4.57 -5.96 5.77
C SER A 115 -3.35 -5.98 6.68
N LEU A 116 -2.14 -6.10 6.14
CA LEU A 116 -0.90 -6.05 6.92
C LEU A 116 -0.77 -4.72 7.65
N ILE A 117 -0.99 -3.61 6.95
CA ILE A 117 -0.89 -2.27 7.55
C ILE A 117 -1.94 -2.09 8.64
N ILE A 118 -3.20 -2.46 8.42
CA ILE A 118 -4.27 -2.35 9.42
C ILE A 118 -3.93 -3.18 10.68
N ASN A 119 -3.44 -4.39 10.49
CA ASN A 119 -3.18 -5.31 11.61
C ASN A 119 -1.92 -4.93 12.41
N GLU A 120 -0.91 -4.38 11.77
CA GLU A 120 0.38 -4.05 12.41
C GLU A 120 0.46 -2.59 12.89
N SER A 121 -0.44 -1.71 12.44
CA SER A 121 -0.49 -0.32 12.94
C SER A 121 -0.80 -0.30 14.43
N GLU A 122 -0.03 0.46 15.22
CA GLU A 122 -0.33 0.68 16.62
C GLU A 122 -1.64 1.47 16.78
N ASP A 123 -1.76 2.56 16.03
CA ASP A 123 -2.95 3.39 15.96
C ASP A 123 -3.39 3.58 14.51
N ILE A 124 -4.69 3.49 14.26
CA ILE A 124 -5.27 3.79 12.95
C ILE A 124 -5.58 5.29 12.89
N SER A 125 -4.91 6.01 11.99
CA SER A 125 -5.12 7.45 11.84
C SER A 125 -6.54 7.78 11.37
N LEU A 126 -7.08 8.92 11.81
CA LEU A 126 -8.39 9.41 11.39
C LEU A 126 -8.47 9.61 9.87
N ASP A 127 -7.38 9.99 9.22
CA ASP A 127 -7.33 10.20 7.78
C ASP A 127 -7.45 8.86 7.03
N LEU A 128 -6.84 7.80 7.55
CA LEU A 128 -6.99 6.46 7.02
C LEU A 128 -8.42 5.96 7.19
N LEU A 129 -9.02 6.13 8.38
CA LEU A 129 -10.40 5.80 8.65
C LEU A 129 -11.36 6.55 7.74
N ASN A 130 -11.20 7.87 7.60
CA ASN A 130 -12.03 8.70 6.73
C ASN A 130 -11.94 8.25 5.27
N SER A 131 -10.74 7.90 4.79
CA SER A 131 -10.53 7.39 3.44
C SER A 131 -11.29 6.09 3.19
N LEU A 132 -11.28 5.16 4.14
CA LEU A 132 -11.97 3.87 4.06
C LEU A 132 -13.49 4.04 4.16
N PHE A 133 -14.00 4.79 5.14
CA PHE A 133 -15.44 5.02 5.30
C PHE A 133 -16.07 5.83 4.16
N ALA A 134 -15.34 6.78 3.56
CA ALA A 134 -15.83 7.53 2.40
C ALA A 134 -16.11 6.61 1.21
N ILE A 135 -15.42 5.49 1.11
CA ILE A 135 -15.55 4.54 0.02
C ILE A 135 -16.67 3.55 0.30
N VAL A 136 -16.75 3.05 1.53
CA VAL A 136 -17.86 2.17 1.95
C VAL A 136 -19.20 2.88 1.77
N ARG A 137 -19.32 4.15 2.15
CA ARG A 137 -20.54 4.95 1.94
C ARG A 137 -20.93 5.12 0.47
N LYS A 138 -19.96 5.21 -0.44
CA LYS A 138 -20.22 5.32 -1.88
C LYS A 138 -20.50 3.97 -2.54
N ALA A 139 -20.18 2.86 -1.88
CA ALA A 139 -20.27 1.50 -2.44
C ALA A 139 -21.60 0.80 -2.22
N ASN A 140 -22.63 1.48 -1.72
CA ASN A 140 -23.95 0.89 -1.35
C ASN A 140 -24.67 0.08 -2.43
N GLN A 141 -24.12 -0.12 -3.63
CA GLN A 141 -24.75 -0.91 -4.69
C GLN A 141 -23.92 -2.06 -5.27
N ASN A 142 -22.59 -2.11 -5.05
CA ASN A 142 -21.73 -3.23 -5.47
C ASN A 142 -20.44 -3.25 -4.63
N VAL A 143 -20.55 -3.75 -3.40
CA VAL A 143 -19.39 -3.81 -2.50
C VAL A 143 -18.50 -4.99 -2.92
N SER A 144 -17.23 -4.69 -3.23
CA SER A 144 -16.22 -5.73 -3.46
C SER A 144 -16.00 -6.54 -2.18
N PRO A 145 -15.86 -7.89 -2.26
CA PRO A 145 -15.55 -8.73 -1.10
C PRO A 145 -14.35 -8.23 -0.29
N ILE A 146 -13.34 -7.66 -0.96
CA ILE A 146 -12.15 -7.08 -0.34
C ILE A 146 -12.52 -5.94 0.60
N LEU A 147 -13.45 -5.06 0.21
CA LEU A 147 -13.87 -3.94 1.05
C LEU A 147 -14.57 -4.41 2.32
N TRP A 148 -15.36 -5.48 2.25
CA TRP A 148 -15.97 -6.11 3.42
C TRP A 148 -14.92 -6.67 4.39
N THR A 149 -13.93 -7.40 3.88
CA THR A 149 -12.84 -7.95 4.70
C THR A 149 -12.06 -6.85 5.41
N LEU A 150 -11.74 -5.77 4.70
CA LEU A 150 -11.01 -4.63 5.27
C LEU A 150 -11.86 -3.88 6.31
N GLU A 151 -13.15 -3.69 6.07
CA GLU A 151 -14.06 -3.06 7.02
C GLU A 151 -14.15 -3.86 8.33
N GLU A 152 -14.32 -5.18 8.24
CA GLU A 152 -14.35 -6.07 9.41
C GLU A 152 -13.04 -6.02 10.21
N GLN A 153 -11.91 -6.03 9.54
CA GLN A 153 -10.60 -5.90 10.19
C GLN A 153 -10.44 -4.57 10.92
N ILE A 154 -10.87 -3.46 10.32
CA ILE A 154 -10.80 -2.14 10.91
C ILE A 154 -11.71 -2.06 12.14
N ILE A 155 -12.95 -2.51 12.05
CA ILE A 155 -13.89 -2.51 13.17
C ILE A 155 -13.32 -3.33 14.33
N THR A 156 -12.77 -4.51 14.04
CA THR A 156 -12.13 -5.37 15.05
C THR A 156 -10.96 -4.66 15.71
N ARG A 157 -10.14 -3.96 14.93
CA ARG A 157 -8.97 -3.24 15.46
C ARG A 157 -9.37 -2.04 16.31
N ILE A 158 -10.34 -1.25 15.87
CA ILE A 158 -10.87 -0.12 16.64
C ILE A 158 -11.46 -0.60 17.98
N ASN A 159 -12.23 -1.67 17.98
CA ASN A 159 -12.79 -2.24 19.20
C ASN A 159 -11.69 -2.66 20.18
N ALA A 160 -10.64 -3.33 19.70
CA ALA A 160 -9.51 -3.72 20.52
C ALA A 160 -8.74 -2.50 21.10
N GLN A 161 -8.64 -1.41 20.35
CA GLN A 161 -8.05 -0.16 20.85
C GLN A 161 -8.92 0.50 21.93
N LEU A 162 -10.24 0.56 21.72
CA LEU A 162 -11.18 1.08 22.71
C LEU A 162 -11.16 0.28 24.02
N GLU A 163 -11.10 -1.05 23.92
CA GLU A 163 -10.99 -1.91 25.11
C GLU A 163 -9.71 -1.63 25.91
N LYS A 164 -8.57 -1.40 25.24
CA LYS A 164 -7.30 -1.04 25.90
C LYS A 164 -7.39 0.30 26.63
N ILE A 165 -8.10 1.29 26.06
CA ILE A 165 -8.27 2.63 26.65
C ILE A 165 -9.24 2.57 27.83
N MET A 166 -10.25 1.70 27.79
CA MET A 166 -11.28 1.57 28.82
C MET A 166 -10.91 0.57 29.93
N ALA A 167 -9.81 -0.17 29.78
CA ALA A 167 -9.34 -1.09 30.83
C ALA A 167 -8.93 -0.29 32.08
N PRO A 168 -9.50 -0.55 33.27
CA PRO A 168 -9.11 0.14 34.49
C PRO A 168 -7.65 -0.24 34.84
N THR A 169 -6.85 0.79 35.09
CA THR A 169 -5.48 0.67 35.62
C THR A 169 -5.48 0.07 37.03
#